data_e5a218e94650a2b1c41f4f6368538c40
#
_entry.id   e5a218e94650a2b1c41f4f6368538c40
#
_cell.length_a   1.000
_cell.length_b   1.000
_cell.length_c   1.000
_cell.angle_alpha   90.00
_cell.angle_beta   90.00
_cell.angle_gamma   90.00
#
_symmetry.space_group_name_H-M   'P 1'
#
loop_
_entity.id
_entity.type
_entity.pdbx_description
1 polymer ?
#
loop_
_entity_poly.entity_id
_entity_poly.type
_entity_poly.pdbx_seq_one_letter_code
_entity_poly.pdbx_strand_id
1 'polypeptide(L)'
;MSTSINNRSRQPKGTSKGGQFAPETHETAPNDLDVSSNETKATIVERYPNGNPKLEEWRNKNGDLDRADGPACVSYYKGGGISREEWWKNGTLDRTDGPAETHYHSDGSVWEEFWCQNGVVHRENGPAYTKYYEDGTISEEEWWQDGEEHREDNPAHITYFKNGATKTESWYQDNQQHRVDGPAVVEYGPDGATTSEEYLQDGKRHRTAGPAEIRYRPDGSVANEVWCKNGLRHRTDGPASTRYYEDSTPCLEEWWQDGELHRGGAPAATFYRPDGTIESEQWWQHGDLHRTDGPAVTKYNPDGTIKFEEYWRNGSSDRAGGPAYVSYNPDGTIKREEWWQDGEEITPPDTPK
;
A
#
# COMPACT_ATOMS: atom_id res chain seq x y z
N MET A 1 30.90 14.34 -38.76
CA MET A 1 30.05 14.68 -37.60
C MET A 1 29.83 13.43 -36.85
N SER A 2 30.56 13.20 -35.78
CA SER A 2 30.58 11.95 -35.01
C SER A 2 29.78 12.17 -33.76
N THR A 3 28.61 11.51 -33.66
CA THR A 3 27.80 11.45 -32.46
C THR A 3 28.43 10.45 -31.49
N SER A 4 29.01 10.98 -30.42
CA SER A 4 29.49 10.17 -29.30
C SER A 4 28.29 9.64 -28.51
N ILE A 5 27.98 8.35 -28.67
CA ILE A 5 27.03 7.64 -27.83
C ILE A 5 27.78 7.26 -26.54
N ASN A 6 27.43 7.88 -25.43
CA ASN A 6 27.90 7.49 -24.11
C ASN A 6 27.34 6.10 -23.76
N ASN A 7 28.12 5.04 -24.05
CA ASN A 7 27.82 3.67 -23.66
C ASN A 7 28.18 3.48 -22.19
N ARG A 8 27.24 3.75 -21.27
CA ARG A 8 27.37 3.30 -19.88
C ARG A 8 27.07 1.81 -19.80
N SER A 9 28.11 1.01 -19.63
CA SER A 9 27.95 -0.45 -19.48
C SER A 9 27.38 -0.80 -18.09
N ARG A 10 26.16 -1.35 -18.07
CA ARG A 10 25.63 -2.02 -16.88
C ARG A 10 26.39 -3.30 -16.58
N GLN A 11 26.67 -3.54 -15.31
CA GLN A 11 27.20 -4.84 -14.87
C GLN A 11 26.11 -5.95 -15.00
N PRO A 12 26.49 -7.21 -15.31
CA PRO A 12 25.54 -8.29 -15.53
C PRO A 12 24.71 -8.63 -14.29
N LYS A 13 23.42 -8.92 -14.48
CA LYS A 13 22.53 -9.48 -13.44
C LYS A 13 23.17 -10.71 -12.81
N GLY A 14 23.28 -10.74 -11.47
CA GLY A 14 23.74 -11.91 -10.71
C GLY A 14 25.05 -11.73 -9.93
N THR A 15 25.65 -10.55 -9.91
CA THR A 15 26.79 -10.25 -9.03
C THR A 15 26.34 -9.36 -7.86
N SER A 16 27.00 -9.49 -6.70
CA SER A 16 26.72 -8.71 -5.49
C SER A 16 26.85 -7.16 -5.65
N LYS A 17 27.10 -6.68 -6.86
CA LYS A 17 27.17 -5.27 -7.26
C LYS A 17 26.27 -4.95 -8.48
N GLY A 18 25.32 -5.81 -8.80
CA GLY A 18 24.33 -5.56 -9.85
C GLY A 18 23.39 -4.44 -9.45
N GLY A 19 23.35 -3.38 -10.29
CA GLY A 19 22.51 -2.18 -10.05
C GLY A 19 23.27 -0.94 -9.59
N GLN A 20 24.52 -1.03 -9.16
CA GLN A 20 25.34 0.13 -8.83
C GLN A 20 26.08 0.65 -10.07
N PHE A 21 26.06 1.95 -10.30
CA PHE A 21 26.98 2.64 -11.21
C PHE A 21 28.37 2.60 -10.60
N ALA A 22 29.40 2.29 -11.41
CA ALA A 22 30.77 2.38 -10.94
C ALA A 22 31.07 3.82 -10.50
N PRO A 23 31.81 4.04 -9.39
CA PRO A 23 32.25 5.38 -9.01
C PRO A 23 33.11 5.95 -10.13
N GLU A 24 32.76 7.15 -10.61
CA GLU A 24 33.60 7.88 -11.56
C GLU A 24 34.90 8.29 -10.85
N THR A 25 36.02 7.80 -11.35
CA THR A 25 37.33 8.36 -11.00
C THR A 25 37.46 9.69 -11.72
N HIS A 26 37.28 10.79 -11.02
CA HIS A 26 37.67 12.10 -11.54
C HIS A 26 39.20 12.13 -11.73
N GLU A 27 39.63 12.07 -12.98
CA GLU A 27 40.98 12.55 -13.32
C GLU A 27 41.02 14.04 -13.05
N THR A 28 41.98 14.45 -12.20
CA THR A 28 42.30 15.88 -11.97
C THR A 28 42.69 16.51 -13.29
N ALA A 29 41.85 17.42 -13.79
CA ALA A 29 42.21 18.24 -14.96
C ALA A 29 43.48 19.08 -14.69
N PRO A 30 44.34 19.30 -15.71
CA PRO A 30 45.54 20.13 -15.55
C PRO A 30 45.13 21.56 -15.21
N ASN A 31 45.80 22.08 -14.16
CA ASN A 31 45.83 23.52 -13.87
C ASN A 31 46.45 24.27 -15.07
N ASP A 32 45.63 24.99 -15.82
CA ASP A 32 45.92 26.24 -16.47
C ASP A 32 44.78 26.69 -17.36
N LEU A 33 43.84 27.43 -16.80
CA LEU A 33 43.14 28.52 -17.49
C LEU A 33 42.75 29.52 -16.40
N ASP A 34 43.36 30.69 -16.48
CA ASP A 34 42.90 31.93 -15.86
C ASP A 34 41.51 32.28 -16.39
N VAL A 35 40.51 31.60 -15.89
CA VAL A 35 39.13 32.06 -15.92
C VAL A 35 38.99 32.88 -14.65
N SER A 36 38.75 34.16 -14.77
CA SER A 36 38.29 35.02 -13.69
C SER A 36 37.08 34.33 -13.05
N SER A 37 37.29 33.56 -12.02
CA SER A 37 36.26 32.90 -11.26
C SER A 37 35.45 34.01 -10.59
N ASN A 38 34.34 34.39 -11.18
CA ASN A 38 33.20 34.91 -10.44
C ASN A 38 32.67 33.75 -9.58
N GLU A 39 33.48 33.26 -8.62
CA GLU A 39 32.97 32.49 -7.51
C GLU A 39 31.99 33.41 -6.82
N THR A 40 30.70 33.22 -7.09
CA THR A 40 29.64 33.93 -6.40
C THR A 40 29.70 33.51 -4.93
N LYS A 41 30.28 34.41 -4.11
CA LYS A 41 30.40 34.21 -2.68
C LYS A 41 29.01 34.09 -2.09
N ALA A 42 28.82 33.13 -1.18
CA ALA A 42 27.53 32.98 -0.49
C ALA A 42 27.04 34.33 0.06
N THR A 43 25.79 34.66 -0.16
CA THR A 43 25.16 35.92 0.28
C THR A 43 24.84 35.87 1.77
N ILE A 44 24.44 34.69 2.27
CA ILE A 44 24.13 34.43 3.68
C ILE A 44 24.96 33.24 4.15
N VAL A 45 25.58 33.36 5.33
CA VAL A 45 26.33 32.28 5.98
C VAL A 45 25.92 32.25 7.45
N GLU A 46 25.23 31.22 7.87
CA GLU A 46 25.00 30.93 9.29
C GLU A 46 26.02 29.93 9.79
N ARG A 47 26.43 30.06 11.09
CA ARG A 47 27.40 29.18 11.71
C ARG A 47 26.88 28.57 13.02
N TYR A 48 27.34 27.38 13.30
CA TYR A 48 27.18 26.77 14.61
C TYR A 48 28.11 27.46 15.65
N PRO A 49 27.86 27.30 16.97
CA PRO A 49 28.74 27.86 18.00
C PRO A 49 30.18 27.37 17.96
N ASN A 50 30.44 26.22 17.32
CA ASN A 50 31.81 25.69 17.12
C ASN A 50 32.54 26.29 15.91
N GLY A 51 31.90 27.23 15.17
CA GLY A 51 32.43 27.93 14.01
C GLY A 51 32.18 27.24 12.67
N ASN A 52 31.75 26.00 12.65
CA ASN A 52 31.39 25.30 11.41
C ASN A 52 30.18 25.97 10.71
N PRO A 53 30.11 25.97 9.38
CA PRO A 53 28.95 26.45 8.69
C PRO A 53 27.73 25.62 9.12
N LYS A 54 26.56 26.27 9.20
CA LYS A 54 25.25 25.66 9.42
C LYS A 54 24.39 25.76 8.18
N LEU A 55 24.47 26.92 7.50
CA LEU A 55 23.70 27.22 6.28
C LEU A 55 24.51 28.19 5.42
N GLU A 56 24.56 27.92 4.13
CA GLU A 56 25.09 28.82 3.11
C GLU A 56 24.03 29.00 2.01
N GLU A 57 23.76 30.27 1.65
CA GLU A 57 22.79 30.61 0.63
C GLU A 57 23.37 31.57 -0.40
N TRP A 58 23.05 31.35 -1.65
CA TRP A 58 23.35 32.23 -2.78
C TRP A 58 22.06 32.85 -3.28
N ARG A 59 22.01 34.19 -3.27
CA ARG A 59 20.80 34.93 -3.65
C ARG A 59 21.10 35.94 -4.75
N ASN A 60 20.15 36.09 -5.66
CA ASN A 60 20.20 37.12 -6.70
C ASN A 60 19.90 38.51 -6.13
N LYS A 61 19.93 39.55 -7.01
CA LYS A 61 19.65 40.95 -6.60
C LYS A 61 18.25 41.19 -6.07
N ASN A 62 17.29 40.30 -6.34
CA ASN A 62 15.92 40.40 -5.83
C ASN A 62 15.77 39.73 -4.44
N GLY A 63 16.81 39.01 -3.97
CA GLY A 63 16.79 38.27 -2.73
C GLY A 63 16.33 36.79 -2.89
N ASP A 64 16.06 36.32 -4.10
CA ASP A 64 15.66 34.97 -4.37
C ASP A 64 16.87 34.03 -4.37
N LEU A 65 16.72 32.79 -3.90
CA LEU A 65 17.73 31.74 -4.03
C LEU A 65 18.03 31.53 -5.53
N ASP A 66 19.30 31.64 -5.91
CA ASP A 66 19.71 31.58 -7.31
C ASP A 66 21.22 31.34 -7.45
N ARG A 67 21.60 30.27 -8.11
CA ARG A 67 23.00 29.99 -8.45
C ARG A 67 23.10 29.13 -9.71
N ALA A 68 23.94 29.54 -10.65
CA ALA A 68 24.08 28.89 -11.94
C ALA A 68 25.07 27.71 -11.93
N ASP A 69 26.09 27.76 -11.08
CA ASP A 69 27.24 26.85 -11.08
C ASP A 69 27.33 25.90 -9.87
N GLY A 70 26.25 25.84 -9.08
CA GLY A 70 26.20 25.00 -7.89
C GLY A 70 24.85 25.07 -7.18
N PRO A 71 24.71 24.35 -6.02
CA PRO A 71 23.53 24.49 -5.21
C PRO A 71 23.42 25.90 -4.61
N ALA A 72 22.23 26.49 -4.64
CA ALA A 72 21.97 27.83 -4.12
C ALA A 72 21.67 27.83 -2.61
N CYS A 73 21.43 26.68 -2.00
CA CYS A 73 21.30 26.50 -0.57
C CYS A 73 22.05 25.23 -0.16
N VAL A 74 22.93 25.34 0.85
CA VAL A 74 23.65 24.19 1.41
C VAL A 74 23.52 24.23 2.92
N SER A 75 22.98 23.17 3.47
CA SER A 75 22.88 22.95 4.93
C SER A 75 23.95 21.97 5.41
N TYR A 76 24.40 22.14 6.64
CA TYR A 76 25.48 21.34 7.18
C TYR A 76 25.10 20.75 8.55
N TYR A 77 25.65 19.60 8.85
CA TYR A 77 25.68 19.05 10.19
C TYR A 77 26.63 19.84 11.09
N LYS A 78 26.42 19.79 12.40
CA LYS A 78 27.30 20.43 13.39
C LYS A 78 28.76 19.97 13.28
N GLY A 79 29.01 18.76 12.78
CA GLY A 79 30.33 18.20 12.49
C GLY A 79 31.03 18.78 11.26
N GLY A 80 30.33 19.56 10.42
CA GLY A 80 30.84 20.21 9.20
C GLY A 80 30.58 19.46 7.90
N GLY A 81 30.01 18.24 7.95
CA GLY A 81 29.56 17.53 6.74
C GLY A 81 28.28 18.15 6.20
N ILE A 82 28.07 18.07 4.88
CA ILE A 82 26.86 18.52 4.22
C ILE A 82 25.70 17.63 4.66
N SER A 83 24.55 18.23 4.99
CA SER A 83 23.30 17.52 5.30
C SER A 83 22.28 17.62 4.20
N ARG A 84 22.33 18.70 3.38
CA ARG A 84 21.39 18.93 2.28
C ARG A 84 21.96 19.90 1.27
N GLU A 85 21.74 19.66 0.00
CA GLU A 85 22.02 20.56 -1.12
C GLU A 85 20.74 20.81 -1.91
N GLU A 86 20.51 22.07 -2.32
CA GLU A 86 19.34 22.50 -3.09
C GLU A 86 19.77 23.41 -4.23
N TRP A 87 19.31 23.07 -5.43
CA TRP A 87 19.56 23.82 -6.67
C TRP A 87 18.36 24.69 -7.01
N TRP A 88 18.55 25.99 -6.87
CA TRP A 88 17.51 26.98 -7.09
C TRP A 88 17.88 27.91 -8.24
N LYS A 89 16.89 28.28 -9.04
CA LYS A 89 16.98 29.26 -10.11
C LYS A 89 15.85 30.26 -9.95
N ASN A 90 16.20 31.53 -9.70
CA ASN A 90 15.24 32.62 -9.46
C ASN A 90 14.14 32.29 -8.45
N GLY A 91 14.51 31.70 -7.32
CA GLY A 91 13.58 31.34 -6.23
C GLY A 91 12.75 30.09 -6.47
N THR A 92 13.07 29.31 -7.49
CA THR A 92 12.38 28.06 -7.82
C THR A 92 13.38 26.91 -7.81
N LEU A 93 13.04 25.80 -7.19
CA LEU A 93 13.84 24.57 -7.17
C LEU A 93 13.87 24.00 -8.58
N ASP A 94 15.05 24.02 -9.23
CA ASP A 94 15.17 23.71 -10.67
C ASP A 94 16.55 23.17 -11.02
N ARG A 95 16.61 21.93 -11.54
CA ARG A 95 17.81 21.34 -12.10
C ARG A 95 17.47 20.24 -13.12
N THR A 96 18.09 20.30 -14.30
CA THR A 96 17.82 19.35 -15.40
C THR A 96 18.87 18.25 -15.55
N ASP A 97 20.09 18.46 -15.05
CA ASP A 97 21.23 17.53 -15.23
C ASP A 97 21.55 16.67 -13.99
N GLY A 98 20.78 16.84 -12.90
CA GLY A 98 20.94 16.13 -11.64
C GLY A 98 19.74 16.34 -10.73
N PRO A 99 19.74 15.75 -9.51
CA PRO A 99 18.72 16.04 -8.52
C PRO A 99 18.79 17.52 -8.12
N ALA A 100 17.62 18.16 -8.01
CA ALA A 100 17.48 19.53 -7.55
C ALA A 100 17.63 19.66 -6.04
N GLU A 101 17.33 18.59 -5.31
CA GLU A 101 17.53 18.48 -3.87
C GLU A 101 18.14 17.13 -3.52
N THR A 102 19.18 17.14 -2.68
CA THR A 102 19.86 15.93 -2.19
C THR A 102 20.06 16.02 -0.69
N HIS A 103 19.69 15.01 0.02
CA HIS A 103 19.89 14.86 1.45
C HIS A 103 20.98 13.82 1.74
N TYR A 104 21.78 14.09 2.76
CA TYR A 104 22.91 13.26 3.13
C TYR A 104 22.83 12.80 4.59
N HIS A 105 23.32 11.62 4.88
CA HIS A 105 23.65 11.18 6.23
C HIS A 105 24.89 11.92 6.75
N SER A 106 25.15 11.81 8.06
CA SER A 106 26.29 12.45 8.68
C SER A 106 27.67 11.90 8.24
N ASP A 107 27.71 10.74 7.62
CA ASP A 107 28.89 10.13 7.00
C ASP A 107 29.11 10.56 5.54
N GLY A 108 28.19 11.37 4.98
CA GLY A 108 28.22 11.87 3.62
C GLY A 108 27.55 10.95 2.58
N SER A 109 27.01 9.81 2.98
CA SER A 109 26.21 8.99 2.08
C SER A 109 24.85 9.66 1.80
N VAL A 110 24.36 9.51 0.56
CA VAL A 110 23.03 10.02 0.17
C VAL A 110 21.96 9.14 0.77
N TRP A 111 20.89 9.74 1.31
CA TRP A 111 19.74 9.00 1.77
C TRP A 111 18.44 9.29 0.99
N GLU A 112 18.32 10.47 0.32
CA GLU A 112 17.25 10.73 -0.65
C GLU A 112 17.62 11.81 -1.67
N GLU A 113 17.01 11.74 -2.85
CA GLU A 113 17.20 12.65 -3.97
C GLU A 113 15.84 13.00 -4.59
N PHE A 114 15.67 14.28 -4.94
CA PHE A 114 14.50 14.81 -5.65
C PHE A 114 14.93 15.51 -6.95
N TRP A 115 14.31 15.13 -8.04
CA TRP A 115 14.43 15.79 -9.32
C TRP A 115 13.26 16.74 -9.52
N CYS A 116 13.56 18.02 -9.69
CA CYS A 116 12.56 19.05 -9.87
C CYS A 116 12.91 19.93 -11.07
N GLN A 117 11.90 20.31 -11.82
CA GLN A 117 11.98 21.30 -12.88
C GLN A 117 10.91 22.37 -12.64
N ASN A 118 11.33 23.67 -12.65
CA ASN A 118 10.44 24.79 -12.40
C ASN A 118 9.59 24.65 -11.12
N GLY A 119 10.17 24.09 -10.04
CA GLY A 119 9.51 23.90 -8.74
C GLY A 119 8.57 22.70 -8.66
N VAL A 120 8.50 21.88 -9.68
CA VAL A 120 7.63 20.71 -9.75
C VAL A 120 8.50 19.45 -9.80
N VAL A 121 8.13 18.43 -9.03
CA VAL A 121 8.79 17.13 -9.09
C VAL A 121 8.56 16.55 -10.49
N HIS A 122 9.64 16.32 -11.22
CA HIS A 122 9.60 15.88 -12.60
C HIS A 122 10.92 15.27 -13.07
N ARG A 123 10.86 14.15 -13.79
CA ARG A 123 12.01 13.59 -14.51
C ARG A 123 11.55 12.71 -15.67
N GLU A 124 12.01 13.00 -16.90
CA GLU A 124 11.63 12.25 -18.11
C GLU A 124 12.21 10.83 -18.15
N ASN A 125 13.45 10.62 -17.72
CA ASN A 125 14.19 9.37 -17.97
C ASN A 125 14.70 8.73 -16.68
N GLY A 126 13.83 8.50 -15.69
CA GLY A 126 14.17 7.86 -14.43
C GLY A 126 13.23 8.25 -13.30
N PRO A 127 13.42 7.72 -12.09
CA PRO A 127 12.65 8.14 -10.94
C PRO A 127 12.96 9.59 -10.61
N ALA A 128 11.95 10.40 -10.31
CA ALA A 128 12.10 11.77 -9.85
C ALA A 128 12.35 11.86 -8.33
N TYR A 129 11.99 10.85 -7.60
CA TYR A 129 12.37 10.63 -6.20
C TYR A 129 13.08 9.29 -6.05
N THR A 130 14.18 9.28 -5.29
CA THR A 130 14.91 8.06 -4.93
C THR A 130 15.34 8.15 -3.46
N LYS A 131 15.07 7.11 -2.71
CA LYS A 131 15.49 6.95 -1.32
C LYS A 131 16.40 5.75 -1.16
N TYR A 132 17.34 5.85 -0.24
CA TYR A 132 18.35 4.83 -0.02
C TYR A 132 18.33 4.32 1.43
N TYR A 133 18.70 3.08 1.62
CA TYR A 133 19.09 2.54 2.92
C TYR A 133 20.46 3.09 3.35
N GLU A 134 20.79 2.95 4.64
CA GLU A 134 22.09 3.37 5.19
C GLU A 134 23.32 2.73 4.50
N ASP A 135 23.14 1.57 3.86
CA ASP A 135 24.20 0.90 3.10
C ASP A 135 24.30 1.37 1.63
N GLY A 136 23.53 2.37 1.23
CA GLY A 136 23.49 2.95 -0.09
C GLY A 136 22.69 2.14 -1.11
N THR A 137 22.01 1.05 -0.72
CA THR A 137 21.08 0.34 -1.60
C THR A 137 19.76 1.11 -1.69
N ILE A 138 19.11 1.06 -2.85
CA ILE A 138 17.83 1.74 -3.08
C ILE A 138 16.75 1.10 -2.21
N SER A 139 15.97 1.92 -1.48
CA SER A 139 14.80 1.49 -0.71
C SER A 139 13.48 1.84 -1.38
N GLU A 140 13.47 2.91 -2.20
CA GLU A 140 12.25 3.43 -2.83
C GLU A 140 12.58 4.23 -4.08
N GLU A 141 11.76 4.12 -5.11
CA GLU A 141 11.82 4.91 -6.34
C GLU A 141 10.40 5.32 -6.74
N GLU A 142 10.24 6.60 -7.11
CA GLU A 142 8.99 7.15 -7.61
C GLU A 142 9.21 7.90 -8.92
N TRP A 143 8.34 7.65 -9.89
CA TRP A 143 8.31 8.33 -11.18
C TRP A 143 7.22 9.41 -11.18
N TRP A 144 7.64 10.63 -11.43
CA TRP A 144 6.78 11.80 -11.44
C TRP A 144 6.92 12.57 -12.75
N GLN A 145 5.80 12.97 -13.32
CA GLN A 145 5.72 13.86 -14.48
C GLN A 145 4.82 15.04 -14.12
N ASP A 146 5.34 16.26 -14.27
CA ASP A 146 4.62 17.51 -14.01
C ASP A 146 3.91 17.59 -12.65
N GLY A 147 4.51 16.99 -11.60
CA GLY A 147 3.99 16.97 -10.25
C GLY A 147 2.96 15.90 -9.97
N GLU A 148 2.76 14.99 -10.91
CA GLU A 148 1.86 13.83 -10.73
C GLU A 148 2.67 12.53 -10.79
N GLU A 149 2.36 11.61 -9.89
CA GLU A 149 2.96 10.30 -9.88
C GLU A 149 2.42 9.51 -11.08
N HIS A 150 3.31 9.26 -12.05
CA HIS A 150 2.96 8.69 -13.33
C HIS A 150 4.13 7.98 -14.01
N ARG A 151 3.86 6.83 -14.62
CA ARG A 151 4.80 6.13 -15.52
C ARG A 151 4.04 5.28 -16.52
N GLU A 152 4.35 5.43 -17.82
CA GLU A 152 3.77 4.58 -18.87
C GLU A 152 4.26 3.14 -18.75
N ASP A 153 3.37 2.16 -18.91
CA ASP A 153 3.62 0.71 -19.02
C ASP A 153 4.40 0.05 -17.85
N ASN A 154 4.72 0.78 -16.81
CA ASN A 154 5.50 0.28 -15.66
C ASN A 154 4.97 0.85 -14.35
N PRO A 155 5.30 0.26 -13.18
CA PRO A 155 4.92 0.84 -11.91
C PRO A 155 5.59 2.20 -11.71
N ALA A 156 4.82 3.19 -11.24
CA ALA A 156 5.31 4.52 -10.94
C ALA A 156 5.96 4.61 -9.55
N HIS A 157 5.61 3.72 -8.64
CA HIS A 157 6.19 3.63 -7.31
C HIS A 157 6.69 2.20 -7.03
N ILE A 158 7.95 2.07 -6.68
CA ILE A 158 8.58 0.79 -6.36
C ILE A 158 9.31 0.91 -5.03
N THR A 159 9.04 0.00 -4.10
CA THR A 159 9.83 -0.14 -2.88
C THR A 159 10.64 -1.43 -2.92
N TYR A 160 11.74 -1.47 -2.19
CA TYR A 160 12.67 -2.59 -2.19
C TYR A 160 12.95 -3.06 -0.77
N PHE A 161 13.24 -4.34 -0.62
CA PHE A 161 13.87 -4.87 0.57
C PHE A 161 15.36 -4.53 0.60
N LYS A 162 15.96 -4.58 1.76
CA LYS A 162 17.42 -4.32 1.94
C LYS A 162 18.33 -5.24 1.11
N ASN A 163 17.86 -6.44 0.73
CA ASN A 163 18.57 -7.35 -0.18
C ASN A 163 18.45 -6.96 -1.66
N GLY A 164 17.76 -5.86 -1.99
CA GLY A 164 17.53 -5.36 -3.33
C GLY A 164 16.38 -6.03 -4.08
N ALA A 165 15.68 -7.00 -3.46
CA ALA A 165 14.46 -7.56 -4.05
C ALA A 165 13.31 -6.55 -3.97
N THR A 166 12.47 -6.52 -5.00
CA THR A 166 11.25 -5.70 -5.00
C THR A 166 10.33 -6.13 -3.86
N LYS A 167 9.82 -5.14 -3.11
CA LYS A 167 8.86 -5.33 -2.04
C LYS A 167 7.44 -4.98 -2.48
N THR A 168 7.28 -3.84 -3.15
CA THR A 168 5.98 -3.38 -3.65
C THR A 168 6.17 -2.73 -5.01
N GLU A 169 5.24 -2.98 -5.91
CA GLU A 169 5.07 -2.26 -7.17
C GLU A 169 3.67 -1.65 -7.20
N SER A 170 3.59 -0.36 -7.53
CA SER A 170 2.31 0.35 -7.63
C SER A 170 2.24 1.14 -8.93
N TRP A 171 1.14 0.98 -9.65
CA TRP A 171 0.83 1.69 -10.89
C TRP A 171 -0.08 2.86 -10.58
N TYR A 172 0.27 4.02 -11.11
CA TYR A 172 -0.47 5.25 -10.92
C TYR A 172 -0.84 5.88 -12.26
N GLN A 173 -2.00 6.50 -12.28
CA GLN A 173 -2.45 7.41 -13.31
C GLN A 173 -3.15 8.59 -12.62
N ASP A 174 -2.75 9.83 -12.95
CA ASP A 174 -3.31 11.06 -12.39
C ASP A 174 -3.31 11.05 -10.84
N ASN A 175 -2.17 10.70 -10.22
CA ASN A 175 -1.97 10.56 -8.77
C ASN A 175 -2.89 9.52 -8.07
N GLN A 176 -3.51 8.63 -8.82
CA GLN A 176 -4.35 7.58 -8.25
C GLN A 176 -3.82 6.21 -8.65
N GLN A 177 -3.81 5.28 -7.72
CA GLN A 177 -3.49 3.89 -8.04
C GLN A 177 -4.49 3.37 -9.07
N HIS A 178 -3.98 3.06 -10.25
CA HIS A 178 -4.80 2.66 -11.40
C HIS A 178 -4.04 1.71 -12.33
N ARG A 179 -4.68 0.63 -12.75
CA ARG A 179 -4.20 -0.22 -13.84
C ARG A 179 -5.37 -0.99 -14.48
N VAL A 180 -5.44 -0.99 -15.82
CA VAL A 180 -6.52 -1.65 -16.57
C VAL A 180 -6.20 -3.14 -16.77
N ASP A 181 -4.97 -3.48 -17.14
CA ASP A 181 -4.58 -4.82 -17.62
C ASP A 181 -3.90 -5.68 -16.55
N GLY A 182 -4.09 -5.38 -15.27
CA GLY A 182 -3.44 -6.11 -14.19
C GLY A 182 -3.75 -5.52 -12.81
N PRO A 183 -3.12 -6.05 -11.75
CA PRO A 183 -3.18 -5.43 -10.43
C PRO A 183 -2.46 -4.08 -10.44
N ALA A 184 -3.05 -3.07 -9.81
CA ALA A 184 -2.46 -1.75 -9.64
C ALA A 184 -1.44 -1.72 -8.49
N VAL A 185 -1.54 -2.66 -7.54
CA VAL A 185 -0.55 -2.88 -6.48
C VAL A 185 -0.21 -4.35 -6.40
N VAL A 186 1.08 -4.66 -6.37
CA VAL A 186 1.61 -6.01 -6.12
C VAL A 186 2.60 -5.94 -4.98
N GLU A 187 2.42 -6.79 -3.98
CA GLU A 187 3.37 -6.96 -2.88
C GLU A 187 4.09 -8.29 -3.00
N TYR A 188 5.36 -8.28 -2.66
CA TYR A 188 6.23 -9.45 -2.71
C TYR A 188 6.86 -9.75 -1.35
N GLY A 189 7.19 -11.01 -1.13
CA GLY A 189 8.06 -11.43 -0.04
C GLY A 189 9.55 -11.17 -0.37
N PRO A 190 10.44 -11.28 0.64
CA PRO A 190 11.89 -11.10 0.44
C PRO A 190 12.54 -12.12 -0.52
N ASP A 191 11.86 -13.21 -0.80
CA ASP A 191 12.21 -14.27 -1.76
C ASP A 191 11.67 -14.01 -3.17
N GLY A 192 10.91 -12.92 -3.38
CA GLY A 192 10.29 -12.55 -4.63
C GLY A 192 8.95 -13.23 -4.91
N ALA A 193 8.41 -14.02 -3.98
CA ALA A 193 7.08 -14.59 -4.11
C ALA A 193 6.01 -13.51 -3.93
N THR A 194 4.98 -13.51 -4.80
CA THR A 194 3.84 -12.61 -4.64
C THR A 194 3.07 -12.92 -3.35
N THR A 195 2.83 -11.90 -2.52
CA THR A 195 2.07 -12.03 -1.27
C THR A 195 0.69 -11.40 -1.36
N SER A 196 0.52 -10.38 -2.22
CA SER A 196 -0.75 -9.67 -2.39
C SER A 196 -0.86 -9.08 -3.79
N GLU A 197 -2.08 -9.05 -4.33
CA GLU A 197 -2.46 -8.34 -5.55
C GLU A 197 -3.71 -7.50 -5.28
N GLU A 198 -3.69 -6.23 -5.68
CA GLU A 198 -4.86 -5.36 -5.61
C GLU A 198 -5.15 -4.74 -6.98
N TYR A 199 -6.37 -4.93 -7.46
CA TYR A 199 -6.90 -4.36 -8.70
C TYR A 199 -7.65 -3.08 -8.36
N LEU A 200 -7.10 -1.94 -8.77
CA LEU A 200 -7.69 -0.63 -8.51
C LEU A 200 -7.94 0.12 -9.83
N GLN A 201 -9.04 0.85 -9.85
CA GLN A 201 -9.35 1.85 -10.86
C GLN A 201 -9.70 3.16 -10.14
N ASP A 202 -9.04 4.24 -10.51
CA ASP A 202 -9.20 5.57 -9.89
C ASP A 202 -9.13 5.50 -8.35
N GLY A 203 -8.10 4.81 -7.83
CA GLY A 203 -7.84 4.62 -6.40
C GLY A 203 -8.83 3.72 -5.65
N LYS A 204 -9.77 3.07 -6.36
CA LYS A 204 -10.80 2.21 -5.75
C LYS A 204 -10.62 0.77 -6.18
N ARG A 205 -10.69 -0.17 -5.24
CA ARG A 205 -10.70 -1.60 -5.57
C ARG A 205 -11.84 -1.92 -6.51
N HIS A 206 -11.50 -2.37 -7.71
CA HIS A 206 -12.45 -2.70 -8.77
C HIS A 206 -11.89 -3.77 -9.71
N ARG A 207 -12.65 -4.83 -9.94
CA ARG A 207 -12.37 -5.82 -10.99
C ARG A 207 -13.67 -6.47 -11.46
N THR A 208 -13.86 -6.53 -12.79
CA THR A 208 -15.09 -7.08 -13.36
C THR A 208 -15.06 -8.61 -13.50
N ALA A 209 -13.91 -9.21 -13.72
CA ALA A 209 -13.75 -10.62 -14.06
C ALA A 209 -12.84 -11.36 -13.06
N GLY A 210 -12.95 -11.06 -11.76
CA GLY A 210 -12.15 -11.71 -10.73
C GLY A 210 -12.19 -10.96 -9.42
N PRO A 211 -11.53 -11.48 -8.36
CA PRO A 211 -11.38 -10.76 -7.10
C PRO A 211 -10.51 -9.51 -7.31
N ALA A 212 -10.88 -8.41 -6.65
CA ALA A 212 -10.14 -7.15 -6.69
C ALA A 212 -8.99 -7.12 -5.67
N GLU A 213 -8.98 -8.01 -4.69
CA GLU A 213 -7.87 -8.26 -3.77
C GLU A 213 -7.65 -9.76 -3.66
N ILE A 214 -6.39 -10.18 -3.76
CA ILE A 214 -5.96 -11.57 -3.54
C ILE A 214 -4.77 -11.54 -2.61
N ARG A 215 -4.79 -12.38 -1.58
CA ARG A 215 -3.65 -12.59 -0.69
C ARG A 215 -3.17 -14.03 -0.78
N TYR A 216 -1.88 -14.19 -0.85
CA TYR A 216 -1.22 -15.47 -0.99
C TYR A 216 -0.45 -15.85 0.27
N ARG A 217 -0.30 -17.14 0.49
CA ARG A 217 0.61 -17.72 1.49
C ARG A 217 2.02 -17.87 0.91
N PRO A 218 3.00 -18.15 1.77
CA PRO A 218 4.38 -18.37 1.31
C PRO A 218 4.55 -19.52 0.31
N ASP A 219 3.64 -20.49 0.31
CA ASP A 219 3.62 -21.62 -0.64
C ASP A 219 2.95 -21.27 -1.98
N GLY A 220 2.46 -20.03 -2.14
CA GLY A 220 1.75 -19.55 -3.32
C GLY A 220 0.26 -19.88 -3.35
N SER A 221 -0.27 -20.61 -2.35
CA SER A 221 -1.71 -20.87 -2.25
C SER A 221 -2.47 -19.60 -1.87
N VAL A 222 -3.72 -19.48 -2.33
CA VAL A 222 -4.57 -18.35 -1.98
C VAL A 222 -5.03 -18.46 -0.53
N ALA A 223 -4.82 -17.39 0.25
CA ALA A 223 -5.28 -17.27 1.63
C ALA A 223 -6.64 -16.56 1.73
N ASN A 224 -6.85 -15.56 0.84
CA ASN A 224 -8.06 -14.74 0.85
C ASN A 224 -8.32 -14.15 -0.52
N GLU A 225 -9.59 -14.06 -0.90
CA GLU A 225 -10.09 -13.35 -2.09
C GLU A 225 -11.20 -12.38 -1.71
N VAL A 226 -11.18 -11.19 -2.30
CA VAL A 226 -12.24 -10.18 -2.09
C VAL A 226 -12.65 -9.58 -3.44
N TRP A 227 -13.92 -9.70 -3.76
CA TRP A 227 -14.54 -9.10 -4.95
C TRP A 227 -15.08 -7.72 -4.60
N CYS A 228 -14.66 -6.72 -5.35
CA CYS A 228 -15.08 -5.34 -5.15
C CYS A 228 -15.55 -4.69 -6.45
N LYS A 229 -16.55 -3.82 -6.33
CA LYS A 229 -17.02 -2.94 -7.40
C LYS A 229 -17.01 -1.50 -6.87
N ASN A 230 -16.22 -0.62 -7.50
CA ASN A 230 -16.08 0.79 -7.12
C ASN A 230 -15.75 1.00 -5.63
N GLY A 231 -14.85 0.19 -5.07
CA GLY A 231 -14.39 0.26 -3.68
C GLY A 231 -15.23 -0.52 -2.67
N LEU A 232 -16.43 -0.98 -3.04
CA LEU A 232 -17.32 -1.70 -2.16
C LEU A 232 -17.24 -3.22 -2.44
N ARG A 233 -17.26 -4.05 -1.39
CA ARG A 233 -17.41 -5.51 -1.55
C ARG A 233 -18.73 -5.79 -2.24
N HIS A 234 -18.65 -6.49 -3.37
CA HIS A 234 -19.84 -6.76 -4.20
C HIS A 234 -19.60 -7.96 -5.12
N ARG A 235 -20.50 -8.93 -5.09
CA ARG A 235 -20.60 -10.01 -6.07
C ARG A 235 -22.01 -10.61 -6.09
N THR A 236 -22.56 -10.88 -7.28
CA THR A 236 -23.95 -11.38 -7.43
C THR A 236 -24.03 -12.87 -7.69
N ASP A 237 -22.98 -13.49 -8.22
CA ASP A 237 -22.93 -14.89 -8.66
C ASP A 237 -22.13 -15.82 -7.75
N GLY A 238 -21.60 -15.29 -6.62
CA GLY A 238 -20.79 -16.02 -5.68
C GLY A 238 -20.52 -15.20 -4.40
N PRO A 239 -19.78 -15.75 -3.42
CA PRO A 239 -19.33 -14.98 -2.28
C PRO A 239 -18.38 -13.86 -2.73
N ALA A 240 -18.53 -12.66 -2.16
CA ALA A 240 -17.66 -11.53 -2.44
C ALA A 240 -16.39 -11.55 -1.60
N SER A 241 -16.36 -12.32 -0.51
CA SER A 241 -15.16 -12.56 0.28
C SER A 241 -15.06 -14.06 0.61
N THR A 242 -13.91 -14.66 0.33
CA THR A 242 -13.63 -16.06 0.67
C THR A 242 -12.26 -16.13 1.35
N ARG A 243 -12.22 -16.76 2.51
CA ARG A 243 -10.97 -17.12 3.20
C ARG A 243 -10.78 -18.62 3.13
N TYR A 244 -9.53 -19.05 3.07
CA TYR A 244 -9.17 -20.44 2.90
C TYR A 244 -8.29 -20.94 4.04
N TYR A 245 -8.41 -22.22 4.37
CA TYR A 245 -7.44 -22.97 5.17
C TYR A 245 -6.15 -23.23 4.39
N GLU A 246 -5.11 -23.73 5.04
CA GLU A 246 -3.81 -24.05 4.41
C GLU A 246 -3.94 -25.11 3.30
N ASP A 247 -4.93 -25.99 3.37
CA ASP A 247 -5.22 -27.01 2.34
C ASP A 247 -6.06 -26.45 1.17
N SER A 248 -6.29 -25.13 1.12
CA SER A 248 -7.10 -24.43 0.14
C SER A 248 -8.61 -24.73 0.19
N THR A 249 -9.10 -25.39 1.25
CA THR A 249 -10.53 -25.49 1.49
C THR A 249 -11.08 -24.18 2.09
N PRO A 250 -12.31 -23.74 1.72
CA PRO A 250 -12.90 -22.55 2.32
C PRO A 250 -13.05 -22.69 3.85
N CYS A 251 -12.70 -21.64 4.61
CA CYS A 251 -13.00 -21.54 6.04
C CYS A 251 -14.11 -20.53 6.32
N LEU A 252 -14.30 -19.56 5.40
CA LEU A 252 -15.36 -18.55 5.49
C LEU A 252 -15.75 -18.09 4.09
N GLU A 253 -17.02 -18.06 3.80
CA GLU A 253 -17.62 -17.45 2.63
C GLU A 253 -18.59 -16.35 3.05
N GLU A 254 -18.47 -15.16 2.48
CA GLU A 254 -19.32 -14.02 2.77
C GLU A 254 -19.89 -13.41 1.48
N TRP A 255 -21.20 -13.24 1.45
CA TRP A 255 -21.94 -12.63 0.34
C TRP A 255 -22.21 -11.16 0.67
N TRP A 256 -21.72 -10.29 -0.21
CA TRP A 256 -21.81 -8.85 -0.05
C TRP A 256 -22.44 -8.21 -1.28
N GLN A 257 -23.33 -7.27 -1.05
CA GLN A 257 -23.88 -6.40 -2.11
C GLN A 257 -23.70 -4.95 -1.67
N ASP A 258 -23.08 -4.15 -2.54
CA ASP A 258 -22.86 -2.73 -2.34
C ASP A 258 -22.27 -2.36 -0.96
N GLY A 259 -21.35 -3.21 -0.44
CA GLY A 259 -20.63 -3.01 0.81
C GLY A 259 -21.34 -3.54 2.06
N GLU A 260 -22.50 -4.18 1.91
CA GLU A 260 -23.28 -4.76 3.01
C GLU A 260 -23.36 -6.27 2.88
N LEU A 261 -23.28 -7.00 4.02
CA LEU A 261 -23.59 -8.43 4.05
C LEU A 261 -25.04 -8.63 3.64
N HIS A 262 -25.24 -9.35 2.52
CA HIS A 262 -26.56 -9.58 1.95
C HIS A 262 -26.61 -10.82 1.08
N ARG A 263 -27.59 -11.67 1.27
CA ARG A 263 -27.94 -12.76 0.34
C ARG A 263 -29.43 -13.10 0.42
N GLY A 264 -30.10 -13.11 -0.74
CA GLY A 264 -31.48 -13.54 -0.82
C GLY A 264 -31.62 -15.08 -0.78
N GLY A 265 -32.45 -15.60 0.14
CA GLY A 265 -32.85 -17.01 0.16
C GLY A 265 -31.80 -18.03 0.64
N ALA A 266 -30.65 -17.57 1.13
CA ALA A 266 -29.58 -18.41 1.69
C ALA A 266 -28.74 -17.62 2.71
N PRO A 267 -27.90 -18.29 3.55
CA PRO A 267 -27.02 -17.59 4.49
C PRO A 267 -26.03 -16.70 3.74
N ALA A 268 -25.82 -15.47 4.25
CA ALA A 268 -24.85 -14.52 3.68
C ALA A 268 -23.42 -14.75 4.21
N ALA A 269 -23.25 -15.37 5.36
CA ALA A 269 -21.96 -15.82 5.86
C ALA A 269 -22.03 -17.31 6.26
N THR A 270 -21.07 -18.10 5.77
CA THR A 270 -20.93 -19.53 6.11
C THR A 270 -19.52 -19.79 6.57
N PHE A 271 -19.41 -20.34 7.78
CA PHE A 271 -18.14 -20.74 8.38
C PHE A 271 -17.99 -22.25 8.26
N TYR A 272 -16.84 -22.69 7.85
CA TYR A 272 -16.51 -24.11 7.68
C TYR A 272 -15.42 -24.54 8.63
N ARG A 273 -15.40 -25.82 8.97
CA ARG A 273 -14.28 -26.48 9.67
C ARG A 273 -13.25 -26.98 8.66
N PRO A 274 -12.04 -27.36 9.12
CA PRO A 274 -10.99 -27.91 8.23
C PRO A 274 -11.41 -29.19 7.48
N ASP A 275 -12.40 -29.95 8.00
CA ASP A 275 -12.94 -31.14 7.33
C ASP A 275 -14.03 -30.81 6.28
N GLY A 276 -14.29 -29.52 6.03
CA GLY A 276 -15.30 -29.04 5.10
C GLY A 276 -16.73 -29.03 5.63
N THR A 277 -16.97 -29.49 6.86
CA THR A 277 -18.31 -29.43 7.47
C THR A 277 -18.64 -28.00 7.90
N ILE A 278 -19.93 -27.64 7.84
CA ILE A 278 -20.40 -26.33 8.26
C ILE A 278 -20.28 -26.20 9.77
N GLU A 279 -19.62 -25.13 10.23
CA GLU A 279 -19.55 -24.76 11.64
C GLU A 279 -20.69 -23.80 12.02
N SER A 280 -20.98 -22.81 11.16
CA SER A 280 -22.02 -21.82 11.42
C SER A 280 -22.54 -21.20 10.13
N GLU A 281 -23.82 -20.88 10.11
CA GLU A 281 -24.52 -20.13 9.07
C GLU A 281 -25.12 -18.87 9.66
N GLN A 282 -25.03 -17.74 8.91
CA GLN A 282 -25.60 -16.48 9.32
C GLN A 282 -26.37 -15.85 8.15
N TRP A 283 -27.59 -15.45 8.42
CA TRP A 283 -28.49 -14.80 7.45
C TRP A 283 -28.48 -13.30 7.68
N TRP A 284 -28.08 -12.58 6.66
CA TRP A 284 -27.97 -11.13 6.70
C TRP A 284 -28.74 -10.50 5.55
N GLN A 285 -29.41 -9.39 5.83
CA GLN A 285 -30.04 -8.55 4.81
C GLN A 285 -29.66 -7.09 5.09
N HIS A 286 -29.10 -6.42 4.08
CA HIS A 286 -28.69 -5.01 4.16
C HIS A 286 -27.84 -4.69 5.40
N GLY A 287 -26.87 -5.56 5.71
CA GLY A 287 -25.94 -5.38 6.83
C GLY A 287 -26.46 -5.80 8.20
N ASP A 288 -27.74 -6.20 8.30
CA ASP A 288 -28.36 -6.65 9.55
C ASP A 288 -28.58 -8.16 9.56
N LEU A 289 -28.38 -8.82 10.72
CA LEU A 289 -28.84 -10.17 10.94
C LEU A 289 -30.36 -10.20 10.80
N HIS A 290 -30.85 -10.99 9.83
CA HIS A 290 -32.27 -11.04 9.50
C HIS A 290 -32.67 -12.36 8.85
N ARG A 291 -33.68 -13.01 9.41
CA ARG A 291 -34.41 -14.12 8.76
C ARG A 291 -35.84 -14.22 9.26
N THR A 292 -36.81 -14.39 8.35
CA THR A 292 -38.23 -14.44 8.69
C THR A 292 -38.78 -15.86 8.88
N ASP A 293 -38.18 -16.85 8.24
CA ASP A 293 -38.66 -18.23 8.16
C ASP A 293 -37.81 -19.24 8.99
N GLY A 294 -36.87 -18.76 9.81
CA GLY A 294 -36.01 -19.60 10.59
C GLY A 294 -35.02 -18.80 11.44
N PRO A 295 -34.03 -19.46 12.09
CA PRO A 295 -32.98 -18.78 12.81
C PRO A 295 -32.07 -18.00 11.85
N ALA A 296 -31.68 -16.77 12.23
CA ALA A 296 -30.72 -15.97 11.47
C ALA A 296 -29.28 -16.43 11.73
N VAL A 297 -28.99 -17.05 12.88
CA VAL A 297 -27.72 -17.70 13.18
C VAL A 297 -27.99 -19.15 13.60
N THR A 298 -27.27 -20.08 12.95
CA THR A 298 -27.24 -21.48 13.36
C THR A 298 -25.80 -21.91 13.55
N LYS A 299 -25.48 -22.47 14.70
CA LYS A 299 -24.17 -23.08 14.97
C LYS A 299 -24.31 -24.60 15.16
N TYR A 300 -23.37 -25.34 14.57
CA TYR A 300 -23.36 -26.78 14.55
C TYR A 300 -22.22 -27.37 15.38
N ASN A 301 -22.46 -28.53 15.98
CA ASN A 301 -21.42 -29.38 16.54
C ASN A 301 -20.61 -30.09 15.43
N PRO A 302 -19.42 -30.67 15.71
CA PRO A 302 -18.65 -31.42 14.72
C PRO A 302 -19.37 -32.61 14.09
N ASP A 303 -20.36 -33.18 14.76
CA ASP A 303 -21.18 -34.28 14.27
C ASP A 303 -22.38 -33.84 13.41
N GLY A 304 -22.49 -32.50 13.14
CA GLY A 304 -23.57 -31.91 12.35
C GLY A 304 -24.86 -31.62 13.13
N THR A 305 -24.95 -31.97 14.38
CA THR A 305 -26.09 -31.61 15.22
C THR A 305 -26.09 -30.13 15.55
N ILE A 306 -27.29 -29.54 15.76
CA ILE A 306 -27.37 -28.11 16.11
C ILE A 306 -26.87 -27.89 17.53
N LYS A 307 -25.96 -26.94 17.71
CA LYS A 307 -25.44 -26.47 18.99
C LYS A 307 -26.32 -25.38 19.58
N PHE A 308 -26.64 -24.39 18.78
CA PHE A 308 -27.60 -23.32 19.11
C PHE A 308 -28.17 -22.64 17.85
N GLU A 309 -29.30 -21.97 18.03
CA GLU A 309 -30.02 -21.14 17.07
C GLU A 309 -30.31 -19.78 17.68
N GLU A 310 -30.19 -18.72 16.87
CA GLU A 310 -30.57 -17.36 17.21
C GLU A 310 -31.51 -16.78 16.15
N TYR A 311 -32.60 -16.20 16.60
CA TYR A 311 -33.62 -15.58 15.76
C TYR A 311 -33.45 -14.07 15.82
N TRP A 312 -33.26 -13.46 14.67
CA TRP A 312 -33.01 -12.02 14.53
C TRP A 312 -33.89 -11.42 13.43
N ARG A 313 -34.38 -10.21 13.67
CA ARG A 313 -35.09 -9.40 12.68
C ARG A 313 -34.53 -7.99 12.68
N ASN A 314 -34.06 -7.53 11.50
CA ASN A 314 -33.50 -6.18 11.32
C ASN A 314 -32.47 -5.81 12.42
N GLY A 315 -31.52 -6.71 12.71
CA GLY A 315 -30.45 -6.50 13.68
C GLY A 315 -30.85 -6.62 15.16
N SER A 316 -32.12 -6.93 15.44
CA SER A 316 -32.59 -7.14 16.81
C SER A 316 -32.93 -8.60 17.07
N SER A 317 -32.59 -9.11 18.27
CA SER A 317 -33.01 -10.44 18.68
C SER A 317 -34.53 -10.45 18.82
N ASP A 318 -35.22 -11.24 17.99
CA ASP A 318 -36.68 -11.28 17.93
C ASP A 318 -37.20 -12.61 17.38
N ARG A 319 -38.18 -13.19 18.06
CA ARG A 319 -38.96 -14.34 17.56
C ARG A 319 -40.41 -14.27 18.02
N ALA A 320 -41.34 -14.17 17.09
CA ALA A 320 -42.76 -14.27 17.41
C ALA A 320 -43.14 -15.68 17.82
N GLY A 321 -43.66 -15.84 19.03
CA GLY A 321 -44.25 -17.10 19.55
C GLY A 321 -43.24 -18.19 19.95
N GLY A 322 -41.96 -17.84 20.16
CA GLY A 322 -40.92 -18.78 20.62
C GLY A 322 -39.71 -18.07 21.21
N PRO A 323 -38.78 -18.82 21.81
CA PRO A 323 -37.53 -18.25 22.28
C PRO A 323 -36.66 -17.77 21.12
N ALA A 324 -36.05 -16.60 21.25
CA ALA A 324 -35.17 -16.05 20.22
C ALA A 324 -33.74 -16.63 20.28
N TYR A 325 -33.34 -17.21 21.41
CA TYR A 325 -32.14 -18.04 21.56
C TYR A 325 -32.50 -19.40 22.05
N VAL A 326 -31.98 -20.47 21.41
CA VAL A 326 -32.15 -21.85 21.85
C VAL A 326 -30.80 -22.55 21.75
N SER A 327 -30.34 -23.16 22.85
CA SER A 327 -29.17 -24.04 22.81
C SER A 327 -29.56 -25.46 23.17
N TYR A 328 -28.81 -26.43 22.66
CA TYR A 328 -29.14 -27.85 22.76
C TYR A 328 -28.03 -28.63 23.48
N ASN A 329 -28.44 -29.71 24.16
CA ASN A 329 -27.54 -30.75 24.63
C ASN A 329 -27.10 -31.66 23.46
N PRO A 330 -26.05 -32.50 23.62
CA PRO A 330 -25.62 -33.43 22.57
C PRO A 330 -26.70 -34.45 22.15
N ASP A 331 -27.67 -34.71 22.98
CA ASP A 331 -28.80 -35.60 22.72
C ASP A 331 -29.97 -34.89 21.96
N GLY A 332 -29.80 -33.61 21.62
CA GLY A 332 -30.81 -32.81 20.97
C GLY A 332 -31.89 -32.22 21.88
N THR A 333 -31.84 -32.48 23.17
CA THR A 333 -32.74 -31.82 24.13
C THR A 333 -32.35 -30.38 24.36
N ILE A 334 -33.34 -29.53 24.68
CA ILE A 334 -33.10 -28.12 24.95
C ILE A 334 -32.29 -27.97 26.24
N LYS A 335 -31.19 -27.22 26.19
CA LYS A 335 -30.33 -26.88 27.32
C LYS A 335 -30.68 -25.53 27.91
N ARG A 336 -30.97 -24.53 27.07
CA ARG A 336 -31.29 -23.17 27.48
C ARG A 336 -32.14 -22.48 26.40
N GLU A 337 -33.10 -21.68 26.86
CA GLU A 337 -33.94 -20.81 26.05
C GLU A 337 -33.89 -19.39 26.59
N GLU A 338 -33.90 -18.40 25.72
CA GLU A 338 -34.05 -16.99 26.07
C GLU A 338 -35.11 -16.38 25.14
N TRP A 339 -36.00 -15.61 25.72
CA TRP A 339 -37.11 -15.01 25.04
C TRP A 339 -36.85 -13.53 24.84
N TRP A 340 -36.83 -13.11 23.60
CA TRP A 340 -36.59 -11.71 23.20
C TRP A 340 -37.63 -11.30 22.18
N GLN A 341 -38.09 -10.05 22.28
CA GLN A 341 -38.94 -9.40 21.29
C GLN A 341 -38.42 -7.97 21.07
N ASP A 342 -38.21 -7.61 19.80
CA ASP A 342 -37.68 -6.30 19.40
C ASP A 342 -36.40 -5.85 20.15
N GLY A 343 -35.53 -6.84 20.51
CA GLY A 343 -34.29 -6.61 21.24
C GLY A 343 -34.43 -6.46 22.77
N GLU A 344 -35.62 -6.64 23.31
CA GLU A 344 -35.86 -6.66 24.76
C GLU A 344 -36.13 -8.09 25.27
N GLU A 345 -35.51 -8.47 26.40
CA GLU A 345 -35.77 -9.76 27.03
C GLU A 345 -37.17 -9.80 27.64
N ILE A 346 -37.94 -10.81 27.28
CA ILE A 346 -39.31 -10.99 27.76
C ILE A 346 -39.45 -12.27 28.61
N THR A 347 -40.44 -12.31 29.47
CA THR A 347 -40.79 -13.52 30.19
C THR A 347 -41.48 -14.53 29.26
N PRO A 348 -41.13 -15.85 29.31
CA PRO A 348 -41.89 -16.85 28.55
C PRO A 348 -43.38 -16.71 28.80
N PRO A 349 -44.25 -16.81 27.76
CA PRO A 349 -45.65 -16.80 27.96
C PRO A 349 -46.03 -18.01 28.89
N ASP A 350 -46.87 -17.77 29.88
CA ASP A 350 -47.33 -18.80 30.82
C ASP A 350 -47.73 -20.06 30.07
N THR A 351 -46.97 -21.13 30.31
CA THR A 351 -47.38 -22.48 29.86
C THR A 351 -48.64 -22.82 30.63
N PRO A 352 -49.78 -23.06 29.98
CA PRO A 352 -50.95 -23.50 30.68
C PRO A 352 -50.63 -24.79 31.44
N LYS A 353 -50.91 -24.79 32.77
CA LYS A 353 -50.74 -25.96 33.63
C LYS A 353 -51.65 -27.13 33.22
#